data_4b38ab0d7fc3b5bcb693798b5b68b0b9
#
_entry.id   4b38ab0d7fc3b5bcb693798b5b68b0b9
#
_cell.length_a   1.000
_cell.length_b   1.000
_cell.length_c   1.000
_cell.angle_alpha   90.00
_cell.angle_beta   90.00
_cell.angle_gamma   90.00
#
_symmetry.space_group_name_H-M   'P 1'
#
loop_
_entity.id
_entity.type
_entity.pdbx_description
1 polymer ?
#
loop_
_entity_poly.entity_id
_entity_poly.type
_entity_poly.pdbx_seq_one_letter_code
_entity_poly.pdbx_strand_id
1 'polypeptide(L)'
;PLIRDKILELSGGKLGNIWLPHDARAKTFQSKHTTVEQFLKAFPGKVKVVPQSKKSDQISAARQVIDTCEFNKTECEEGLDGLLAWEYEWNDDLKTFSKEPLHNWASHPSDGFAYGCQVMQMAEPKKEAEEPKFAIESKNGRIVTRPLEELWRDTPQKSRRI
;
A
#
# COMPACT_ATOMS: atom_id res chain seq x y z
N PRO A 1 7.01 19.44 -11.45
CA PRO A 1 5.74 20.00 -10.96
C PRO A 1 4.57 19.06 -11.24
N LEU A 2 4.38 18.62 -12.50
CA LEU A 2 3.23 17.79 -12.94
C LEU A 2 2.99 16.53 -12.10
N ILE A 3 4.01 15.71 -11.83
CA ILE A 3 3.85 14.46 -11.07
C ILE A 3 3.45 14.74 -9.62
N ARG A 4 4.08 15.73 -8.98
CA ARG A 4 3.77 16.12 -7.62
C ARG A 4 2.32 16.58 -7.48
N ASP A 5 1.89 17.44 -8.37
CA ASP A 5 0.56 18.04 -8.35
C ASP A 5 -0.52 16.96 -8.57
N LYS A 6 -0.24 16.01 -9.48
CA LYS A 6 -1.13 14.85 -9.71
C LYS A 6 -1.23 13.92 -8.51
N ILE A 7 -0.12 13.64 -7.82
CA ILE A 7 -0.13 12.83 -6.59
C ILE A 7 -0.95 13.52 -5.50
N LEU A 8 -0.81 14.83 -5.33
CA LEU A 8 -1.57 15.59 -4.35
C LEU A 8 -3.06 15.63 -4.68
N GLU A 9 -3.41 15.79 -5.94
CA GLU A 9 -4.79 15.74 -6.44
C GLU A 9 -5.43 14.37 -6.13
N LEU A 10 -4.79 13.27 -6.56
CA LEU A 10 -5.27 11.91 -6.36
C LEU A 10 -5.39 11.52 -4.87
N SER A 11 -4.53 12.07 -4.02
CA SER A 11 -4.57 11.79 -2.58
C SER A 11 -5.64 12.59 -1.82
N GLY A 12 -6.33 13.52 -2.48
CA GLY A 12 -7.28 14.41 -1.82
C GLY A 12 -6.68 15.19 -0.66
N GLY A 13 -5.38 15.49 -0.70
CA GLY A 13 -4.64 16.17 0.36
C GLY A 13 -4.26 15.28 1.57
N LYS A 14 -4.68 14.02 1.59
CA LYS A 14 -4.38 13.05 2.67
C LYS A 14 -3.28 12.07 2.26
N LEU A 15 -2.11 12.60 1.93
CA LEU A 15 -0.98 11.80 1.47
C LEU A 15 -0.36 11.00 2.63
N GLY A 16 -0.37 9.67 2.50
CA GLY A 16 0.36 8.73 3.34
C GLY A 16 1.82 8.56 2.90
N ASN A 17 2.33 7.34 2.94
CA ASN A 17 3.65 7.02 2.39
C ASN A 17 3.57 6.83 0.88
N ILE A 18 4.58 7.30 0.17
CA ILE A 18 4.80 7.05 -1.26
C ILE A 18 5.81 5.92 -1.37
N TRP A 19 5.41 4.83 -2.00
CA TRP A 19 6.28 3.69 -2.21
C TRP A 19 6.79 3.69 -3.65
N LEU A 20 8.10 3.66 -3.79
CA LEU A 20 8.77 3.58 -5.08
C LEU A 20 9.30 2.16 -5.31
N PRO A 21 9.38 1.70 -6.56
CA PRO A 21 9.98 0.40 -6.88
C PRO A 21 11.46 0.36 -6.46
N HIS A 22 12.00 -0.85 -6.26
CA HIS A 22 13.35 -1.05 -5.74
C HIS A 22 14.45 -0.45 -6.64
N ASP A 23 14.21 -0.39 -7.95
CA ASP A 23 15.12 0.17 -8.96
C ASP A 23 15.09 1.70 -9.05
N ALA A 24 14.16 2.38 -8.36
CA ALA A 24 14.09 3.84 -8.30
C ALA A 24 15.36 4.50 -7.71
N ARG A 25 16.25 3.72 -7.11
CA ARG A 25 17.57 4.14 -6.64
C ARG A 25 18.62 4.17 -7.75
N ALA A 26 18.33 3.58 -8.91
CA ALA A 26 19.26 3.57 -10.04
C ALA A 26 19.43 4.99 -10.60
N LYS A 27 20.67 5.33 -10.93
CA LYS A 27 20.98 6.56 -11.67
C LYS A 27 20.78 6.32 -13.16
N THR A 28 20.06 7.23 -13.80
CA THR A 28 19.97 7.25 -15.26
C THR A 28 20.97 8.24 -15.85
N PHE A 29 21.44 7.97 -17.04
CA PHE A 29 22.39 8.86 -17.73
C PHE A 29 21.86 10.29 -17.93
N GLN A 30 20.54 10.45 -17.98
CA GLN A 30 19.87 11.71 -18.25
C GLN A 30 19.60 12.56 -16.99
N SER A 31 19.74 11.98 -15.81
CA SER A 31 19.39 12.68 -14.55
C SER A 31 20.56 12.71 -13.57
N LYS A 32 20.85 13.91 -13.03
CA LYS A 32 21.83 14.10 -11.95
C LYS A 32 21.39 13.44 -10.64
N HIS A 33 20.09 13.27 -10.46
CA HIS A 33 19.48 12.74 -9.25
C HIS A 33 18.71 11.46 -9.54
N THR A 34 18.75 10.52 -8.61
CA THR A 34 17.90 9.32 -8.66
C THR A 34 16.42 9.70 -8.51
N THR A 35 15.52 8.82 -8.95
CA THR A 35 14.08 9.02 -8.73
C THR A 35 13.77 9.18 -7.26
N VAL A 36 14.40 8.38 -6.39
CA VAL A 36 14.24 8.48 -4.93
C VAL A 36 14.63 9.85 -4.40
N GLU A 37 15.79 10.40 -4.82
CA GLU A 37 16.24 11.74 -4.40
C GLU A 37 15.26 12.84 -4.82
N GLN A 38 14.73 12.75 -6.03
CA GLN A 38 13.73 13.71 -6.53
C GLN A 38 12.44 13.65 -5.72
N PHE A 39 11.95 12.44 -5.41
CA PHE A 39 10.76 12.27 -4.59
C PHE A 39 10.98 12.68 -3.13
N LEU A 40 12.14 12.38 -2.53
CA LEU A 40 12.48 12.84 -1.17
C LEU A 40 12.50 14.38 -1.08
N LYS A 41 12.97 15.06 -2.12
CA LYS A 41 12.93 16.52 -2.19
C LYS A 41 11.50 17.06 -2.30
N ALA A 42 10.64 16.38 -3.05
CA ALA A 42 9.25 16.79 -3.25
C ALA A 42 8.34 16.45 -2.05
N PHE A 43 8.61 15.33 -1.36
CA PHE A 43 7.80 14.78 -0.28
C PHE A 43 8.68 14.31 0.90
N PRO A 44 9.22 15.24 1.68
CA PRO A 44 10.11 14.91 2.80
C PRO A 44 9.44 13.99 3.80
N GLY A 45 10.15 12.91 4.19
CA GLY A 45 9.68 11.96 5.23
C GLY A 45 8.55 11.01 4.81
N LYS A 46 8.08 11.09 3.55
CA LYS A 46 6.96 10.26 3.07
C LYS A 46 7.37 9.19 2.05
N VAL A 47 8.61 9.18 1.61
CA VAL A 47 9.09 8.29 0.55
C VAL A 47 9.71 7.03 1.15
N LYS A 48 9.25 5.89 0.68
CA LYS A 48 9.78 4.57 0.99
C LYS A 48 10.08 3.83 -0.31
N VAL A 49 10.95 2.83 -0.23
CA VAL A 49 11.30 1.99 -1.39
C VAL A 49 10.88 0.56 -1.06
N VAL A 50 10.16 -0.05 -1.99
CA VAL A 50 9.75 -1.46 -1.87
C VAL A 50 11.01 -2.33 -1.88
N PRO A 51 11.16 -3.29 -0.96
CA PRO A 51 12.28 -4.23 -0.98
C PRO A 51 12.30 -5.02 -2.30
N GLN A 52 13.50 -5.33 -2.76
CA GLN A 52 13.65 -6.20 -3.93
C GLN A 52 13.13 -7.59 -3.60
N SER A 53 12.31 -8.15 -4.46
CA SER A 53 11.74 -9.49 -4.36
C SER A 53 11.71 -10.16 -5.73
N LYS A 54 11.54 -11.48 -5.74
CA LYS A 54 11.36 -12.22 -6.99
C LYS A 54 10.00 -11.88 -7.62
N LYS A 55 9.92 -11.92 -8.94
CA LYS A 55 8.66 -11.70 -9.67
C LYS A 55 7.56 -12.67 -9.23
N SER A 56 7.91 -13.93 -8.98
CA SER A 56 6.98 -14.95 -8.44
C SER A 56 6.35 -14.54 -7.11
N ASP A 57 7.13 -13.91 -6.23
CA ASP A 57 6.66 -13.51 -4.90
C ASP A 57 5.72 -12.31 -5.00
N GLN A 58 6.03 -11.37 -5.90
CA GLN A 58 5.16 -10.23 -6.23
C GLN A 58 3.81 -10.69 -6.77
N ILE A 59 3.82 -11.64 -7.71
CA ILE A 59 2.60 -12.22 -8.29
C ILE A 59 1.81 -12.98 -7.22
N SER A 60 2.49 -13.73 -6.35
CA SER A 60 1.83 -14.44 -5.25
C SER A 60 1.17 -13.47 -4.28
N ALA A 61 1.83 -12.37 -3.94
CA ALA A 61 1.24 -11.31 -3.11
C ALA A 61 -0.01 -10.70 -3.76
N ALA A 62 0.06 -10.39 -5.06
CA ALA A 62 -1.08 -9.86 -5.81
C ALA A 62 -2.27 -10.84 -5.81
N ARG A 63 -2.04 -12.13 -6.04
CA ARG A 63 -3.08 -13.17 -6.04
C ARG A 63 -3.77 -13.34 -4.69
N GLN A 64 -3.05 -13.14 -3.59
CA GLN A 64 -3.64 -13.25 -2.24
C GLN A 64 -4.52 -12.06 -1.88
N VAL A 65 -4.29 -10.90 -2.49
CA VAL A 65 -4.97 -9.65 -2.14
C VAL A 65 -6.10 -9.33 -3.11
N ILE A 66 -6.00 -9.73 -4.39
CA ILE A 66 -6.91 -9.30 -5.46
C ILE A 66 -8.38 -9.61 -5.17
N ASP A 67 -8.67 -10.75 -4.54
CA ASP A 67 -10.03 -11.16 -4.21
C ASP A 67 -10.69 -10.27 -3.13
N THR A 68 -9.89 -9.49 -2.41
CA THR A 68 -10.36 -8.54 -1.40
C THR A 68 -10.39 -7.11 -1.89
N CYS A 69 -9.98 -6.86 -3.14
CA CYS A 69 -9.90 -5.53 -3.71
C CYS A 69 -11.23 -5.12 -4.35
N GLU A 70 -11.62 -3.88 -4.11
CA GLU A 70 -12.68 -3.21 -4.84
C GLU A 70 -12.06 -2.15 -5.76
N PHE A 71 -12.42 -2.17 -7.04
CA PHE A 71 -11.89 -1.25 -8.03
C PHE A 71 -12.98 -0.32 -8.54
N ASN A 72 -12.68 0.98 -8.58
CA ASN A 72 -13.51 1.92 -9.33
C ASN A 72 -13.28 1.66 -10.82
N LYS A 73 -14.30 1.08 -11.49
CA LYS A 73 -14.18 0.67 -12.89
C LYS A 73 -13.77 1.81 -13.82
N THR A 74 -14.32 3.00 -13.62
CA THR A 74 -14.04 4.15 -14.49
C THR A 74 -12.62 4.69 -14.30
N GLU A 75 -12.19 4.82 -13.03
CA GLU A 75 -10.89 5.42 -12.71
C GLU A 75 -9.73 4.43 -12.88
N CYS A 76 -10.01 3.12 -12.84
CA CYS A 76 -9.02 2.06 -12.91
C CYS A 76 -9.06 1.26 -14.23
N GLU A 77 -9.77 1.73 -15.24
CA GLU A 77 -10.02 0.99 -16.49
C GLU A 77 -8.73 0.50 -17.14
N GLU A 78 -7.79 1.39 -17.42
CA GLU A 78 -6.49 1.02 -18.02
C GLU A 78 -5.68 0.06 -17.14
N GLY A 79 -5.74 0.23 -15.81
CA GLY A 79 -5.07 -0.65 -14.87
C GLY A 79 -5.67 -2.05 -14.85
N LEU A 80 -6.99 -2.15 -14.91
CA LEU A 80 -7.73 -3.42 -14.97
C LEU A 80 -7.47 -4.15 -16.28
N ASP A 81 -7.47 -3.44 -17.40
CA ASP A 81 -7.14 -4.00 -18.71
C ASP A 81 -5.70 -4.56 -18.71
N GLY A 82 -4.76 -3.86 -18.10
CA GLY A 82 -3.40 -4.34 -17.92
C GLY A 82 -3.33 -5.61 -17.06
N LEU A 83 -4.06 -5.66 -15.94
CA LEU A 83 -4.10 -6.86 -15.09
C LEU A 83 -4.68 -8.06 -15.83
N LEU A 84 -5.73 -7.86 -16.65
CA LEU A 84 -6.37 -8.91 -17.44
C LEU A 84 -5.49 -9.41 -18.59
N ALA A 85 -4.69 -8.52 -19.18
CA ALA A 85 -3.81 -8.83 -20.31
C ALA A 85 -2.41 -9.30 -19.85
N TRP A 86 -2.12 -9.38 -18.55
CA TRP A 86 -0.82 -9.77 -18.04
C TRP A 86 -0.66 -11.29 -18.06
N GLU A 87 0.17 -11.79 -18.98
CA GLU A 87 0.31 -13.21 -19.29
C GLU A 87 1.76 -13.67 -19.39
N TYR A 88 1.96 -14.98 -19.33
CA TYR A 88 3.24 -15.62 -19.59
C TYR A 88 3.32 -16.00 -21.08
N GLU A 89 4.48 -15.82 -21.68
CA GLU A 89 4.72 -16.24 -23.04
C GLU A 89 4.87 -17.78 -23.12
N TRP A 90 4.16 -18.37 -24.07
CA TRP A 90 4.30 -19.79 -24.35
C TRP A 90 5.46 -20.02 -25.34
N ASN A 91 6.37 -20.93 -24.98
CA ASN A 91 7.46 -21.35 -25.87
C ASN A 91 7.09 -22.66 -26.54
N ASP A 92 6.89 -22.62 -27.87
CA ASP A 92 6.46 -23.78 -28.65
C ASP A 92 7.55 -24.86 -28.79
N ASP A 93 8.81 -24.50 -28.77
CA ASP A 93 9.93 -25.45 -28.90
C ASP A 93 10.11 -26.24 -27.58
N LEU A 94 10.06 -25.56 -26.47
CA LEU A 94 10.25 -26.14 -25.12
C LEU A 94 8.95 -26.68 -24.51
N LYS A 95 7.79 -26.42 -25.13
CA LYS A 95 6.45 -26.78 -24.61
C LYS A 95 6.23 -26.35 -23.15
N THR A 96 6.69 -25.16 -22.82
CA THR A 96 6.56 -24.60 -21.47
C THR A 96 6.33 -23.09 -21.52
N PHE A 97 5.80 -22.55 -20.44
CA PHE A 97 5.71 -21.11 -20.26
C PHE A 97 7.05 -20.49 -19.87
N SER A 98 7.24 -19.24 -20.22
CA SER A 98 8.36 -18.42 -19.75
C SER A 98 8.42 -18.39 -18.22
N LYS A 99 9.59 -18.13 -17.65
CA LYS A 99 9.75 -18.02 -16.19
C LYS A 99 9.15 -16.74 -15.61
N GLU A 100 9.03 -15.73 -16.43
CA GLU A 100 8.49 -14.40 -16.07
C GLU A 100 7.40 -14.01 -17.06
N PRO A 101 6.43 -13.20 -16.63
CA PRO A 101 5.41 -12.68 -17.54
C PRO A 101 6.02 -11.88 -18.67
N LEU A 102 5.33 -11.85 -19.80
CA LEU A 102 5.71 -11.07 -20.97
C LEU A 102 5.82 -9.58 -20.60
N HIS A 103 6.96 -8.97 -20.96
CA HIS A 103 7.17 -7.55 -20.72
C HIS A 103 6.61 -6.72 -21.88
N ASN A 104 5.39 -6.26 -21.68
CA ASN A 104 4.64 -5.44 -22.64
C ASN A 104 3.93 -4.27 -21.89
N TRP A 105 2.99 -3.60 -22.56
CA TRP A 105 2.20 -2.50 -21.98
C TRP A 105 1.45 -2.90 -20.67
N ALA A 106 1.04 -4.15 -20.56
CA ALA A 106 0.32 -4.68 -19.40
C ALA A 106 1.23 -4.84 -18.16
N SER A 107 2.55 -4.92 -18.35
CA SER A 107 3.51 -5.10 -17.25
C SER A 107 3.50 -3.94 -16.26
N HIS A 108 3.44 -2.69 -16.74
CA HIS A 108 3.57 -1.51 -15.88
C HIS A 108 2.42 -1.38 -14.86
N PRO A 109 1.14 -1.42 -15.25
CA PRO A 109 0.05 -1.36 -14.29
C PRO A 109 0.04 -2.59 -13.35
N SER A 110 0.36 -3.78 -13.89
CA SER A 110 0.38 -5.02 -13.11
C SER A 110 1.51 -5.04 -12.08
N ASP A 111 2.69 -4.55 -12.43
CA ASP A 111 3.81 -4.39 -11.51
C ASP A 111 3.48 -3.36 -10.42
N GLY A 112 2.85 -2.26 -10.79
CA GLY A 112 2.39 -1.25 -9.83
C GLY A 112 1.41 -1.83 -8.81
N PHE A 113 0.43 -2.61 -9.25
CA PHE A 113 -0.51 -3.32 -8.39
C PHE A 113 0.20 -4.34 -7.49
N ALA A 114 1.09 -5.17 -8.05
CA ALA A 114 1.83 -6.17 -7.30
C ALA A 114 2.74 -5.55 -6.21
N TYR A 115 3.39 -4.42 -6.48
CA TYR A 115 4.12 -3.66 -5.48
C TYR A 115 3.20 -3.15 -4.37
N GLY A 116 2.02 -2.64 -4.72
CA GLY A 116 1.01 -2.23 -3.75
C GLY A 116 0.59 -3.37 -2.82
N CYS A 117 0.30 -4.54 -3.37
CA CYS A 117 -0.05 -5.75 -2.60
C CYS A 117 1.09 -6.21 -1.68
N GLN A 118 2.34 -6.18 -2.15
CA GLN A 118 3.50 -6.51 -1.35
C GLN A 118 3.66 -5.56 -0.15
N VAL A 119 3.45 -4.27 -0.35
CA VAL A 119 3.49 -3.26 0.71
C VAL A 119 2.36 -3.47 1.72
N MET A 120 1.16 -3.83 1.27
CA MET A 120 0.03 -4.11 2.15
C MET A 120 0.31 -5.29 3.09
N GLN A 121 0.98 -6.33 2.60
CA GLN A 121 1.38 -7.47 3.43
C GLN A 121 2.47 -7.13 4.46
N MET A 122 3.30 -6.12 4.16
CA MET A 122 4.34 -5.61 5.07
C MET A 122 3.79 -4.60 6.08
N ALA A 123 2.62 -4.01 5.82
CA ALA A 123 2.01 -3.10 6.75
C ALA A 123 1.59 -3.88 8.00
N GLU A 124 2.10 -3.48 9.17
CA GLU A 124 1.59 -4.02 10.43
C GLU A 124 0.07 -3.85 10.46
N PRO A 125 -0.68 -4.89 10.86
CA PRO A 125 -2.10 -4.75 11.05
C PRO A 125 -2.34 -3.55 11.97
N LYS A 126 -3.17 -2.60 11.55
CA LYS A 126 -3.62 -1.53 12.45
C LYS A 126 -4.16 -2.25 13.68
N LYS A 127 -3.50 -2.05 14.84
CA LYS A 127 -4.12 -2.43 16.11
C LYS A 127 -5.49 -1.77 16.09
N GLU A 128 -6.54 -2.59 15.98
CA GLU A 128 -7.88 -2.10 16.22
C GLU A 128 -7.81 -1.36 17.55
N ALA A 129 -8.27 -0.11 17.56
CA ALA A 129 -8.36 0.63 18.78
C ALA A 129 -9.22 -0.24 19.70
N GLU A 130 -8.62 -0.78 20.77
CA GLU A 130 -9.39 -1.54 21.76
C GLU A 130 -10.60 -0.69 22.09
N GLU A 131 -11.80 -1.20 21.78
CA GLU A 131 -13.01 -0.54 22.21
C GLU A 131 -12.90 -0.37 23.72
N PRO A 132 -13.17 0.82 24.26
CA PRO A 132 -13.07 1.03 25.68
C PRO A 132 -13.98 0.00 26.36
N LYS A 133 -13.38 -0.97 27.04
CA LYS A 133 -14.10 -1.97 27.82
C LYS A 133 -14.77 -1.21 28.94
N PHE A 134 -16.03 -0.84 28.74
CA PHE A 134 -16.89 -0.39 29.80
C PHE A 134 -17.10 -1.58 30.73
N ALA A 135 -16.27 -1.70 31.76
CA ALA A 135 -16.44 -2.69 32.79
C ALA A 135 -17.64 -2.28 33.62
N ILE A 136 -18.78 -2.86 33.28
CA ILE A 136 -19.97 -2.80 34.17
C ILE A 136 -19.67 -3.78 35.28
N GLU A 137 -19.20 -3.28 36.41
CA GLU A 137 -19.02 -4.09 37.60
C GLU A 137 -20.36 -4.20 38.34
N SER A 138 -20.81 -5.45 38.55
CA SER A 138 -21.95 -5.72 39.43
C SER A 138 -21.43 -6.06 40.83
N LYS A 139 -21.70 -5.23 41.80
CA LYS A 139 -21.41 -5.47 43.21
C LYS A 139 -22.75 -5.60 43.99
N ASN A 140 -23.01 -6.76 44.57
CA ASN A 140 -24.24 -7.05 45.31
C ASN A 140 -25.55 -6.84 44.51
N GLY A 141 -25.58 -7.24 43.23
CA GLY A 141 -26.77 -7.11 42.37
C GLY A 141 -27.10 -5.68 41.93
N ARG A 142 -26.25 -4.71 42.23
CA ARG A 142 -26.38 -3.32 41.76
C ARG A 142 -25.29 -3.01 40.75
N ILE A 143 -25.67 -2.39 39.64
CA ILE A 143 -24.74 -1.88 38.65
C ILE A 143 -24.03 -0.67 39.29
N VAL A 144 -22.70 -0.79 39.45
CA VAL A 144 -21.87 0.32 39.93
C VAL A 144 -21.23 0.95 38.71
N THR A 145 -21.67 2.14 38.37
CA THR A 145 -21.01 2.98 37.35
C THR A 145 -19.84 3.70 38.00
N ARG A 146 -18.65 3.59 37.37
CA ARG A 146 -17.50 4.40 37.82
C ARG A 146 -17.79 5.88 37.63
N PRO A 147 -17.30 6.76 38.51
CA PRO A 147 -17.42 8.20 38.33
C PRO A 147 -16.76 8.62 36.99
N LEU A 148 -17.36 9.61 36.35
CA LEU A 148 -16.87 10.14 35.07
C LEU A 148 -15.37 10.53 35.11
N GLU A 149 -14.87 11.00 36.24
CA GLU A 149 -13.47 11.39 36.46
C GLU A 149 -12.50 10.20 36.40
N GLU A 150 -12.91 8.99 36.82
CA GLU A 150 -12.11 7.78 36.70
C GLU A 150 -12.11 7.27 35.25
N LEU A 151 -13.24 7.35 34.56
CA LEU A 151 -13.34 6.98 33.15
C LEU A 151 -12.45 7.87 32.27
N TRP A 152 -12.28 9.13 32.61
CA TRP A 152 -11.44 10.07 31.87
C TRP A 152 -9.94 9.85 32.11
N ARG A 153 -9.55 9.34 33.29
CA ARG A 153 -8.14 9.00 33.59
C ARG A 153 -7.67 7.79 32.83
N ASP A 154 -8.55 6.79 32.63
CA ASP A 154 -8.21 5.54 31.93
C ASP A 154 -8.32 5.66 30.39
N THR A 155 -8.81 6.78 29.87
CA THR A 155 -8.86 7.03 28.43
C THR A 155 -7.48 7.47 27.94
N PRO A 156 -6.79 6.71 27.07
CA PRO A 156 -5.49 7.12 26.56
C PRO A 156 -5.64 8.45 25.82
N GLN A 157 -5.02 9.50 26.35
CA GLN A 157 -4.98 10.80 25.68
C GLN A 157 -4.28 10.60 24.34
N LYS A 158 -5.04 10.68 23.24
CA LYS A 158 -4.46 10.82 21.92
C LYS A 158 -3.61 12.07 21.91
N SER A 159 -2.28 11.90 21.97
CA SER A 159 -1.36 13.01 21.80
C SER A 159 -1.68 13.70 20.47
N ARG A 160 -2.24 14.89 20.54
CA ARG A 160 -2.27 15.82 19.42
C ARG A 160 -0.82 16.18 19.13
N ARG A 161 -0.19 15.48 18.20
CA ARG A 161 1.00 16.03 17.55
C ARG A 161 0.50 16.98 16.47
N ILE A 162 0.80 18.24 16.72
CA ILE A 162 0.70 19.36 15.79
C ILE A 162 1.65 19.11 14.63
#